data_64bab5e68688fe074612f14663e5e0d4
#
_entry.id   64bab5e68688fe074612f14663e5e0d4
#
_cell.length_a   1.000
_cell.length_b   1.000
_cell.length_c   1.000
_cell.angle_alpha   90.00
_cell.angle_beta   90.00
_cell.angle_gamma   90.00
#
_symmetry.space_group_name_H-M   'P 1'
#
loop_
_entity.id
_entity.type
_entity.pdbx_description
1 polymer ?
#
loop_
_entity_poly.entity_id
_entity_poly.type
_entity_poly.pdbx_seq_one_letter_code
_entity_poly.pdbx_strand_id
1 'polypeptide(L)'
;MRLLLAALVGIALALAGCGGDDRGGGEEGGGEIDLRVTVYPNGVAGDSTMWTLQCDPVGGDHPDRDAACARLAALDDPFGKVKHVPRCDEIPGATPEVALIEGDFHGRMVEERFDRSSGCVFERWDRLGPVFPTGF
;
A
#
# COMPACT_ATOMS: atom_id res chain seq x y z
N MET A 1 40.12 -71.93 -12.32
CA MET A 1 41.42 -71.57 -11.75
C MET A 1 41.54 -70.08 -11.65
N ARG A 2 41.55 -69.59 -10.42
CA ARG A 2 42.02 -68.26 -9.91
C ARG A 2 41.44 -67.04 -10.57
N LEU A 3 40.52 -66.36 -9.88
CA LEU A 3 40.77 -65.30 -8.86
C LEU A 3 41.38 -64.03 -9.43
N LEU A 4 40.63 -62.95 -9.41
CA LEU A 4 41.00 -61.84 -8.51
C LEU A 4 39.88 -60.83 -8.43
N LEU A 5 39.43 -60.59 -7.22
CA LEU A 5 38.62 -59.48 -6.77
C LEU A 5 39.39 -58.15 -6.96
N ALA A 6 38.71 -57.15 -7.42
CA ALA A 6 39.10 -55.78 -7.13
C ALA A 6 37.85 -55.00 -6.68
N ALA A 7 37.73 -54.87 -5.38
CA ALA A 7 36.76 -53.98 -4.75
C ALA A 7 37.28 -52.54 -4.91
N LEU A 8 36.57 -51.74 -5.64
CA LEU A 8 36.73 -50.29 -5.63
C LEU A 8 35.69 -49.67 -4.70
N VAL A 9 36.16 -49.35 -3.53
CA VAL A 9 35.45 -48.53 -2.57
C VAL A 9 35.41 -47.11 -3.12
N GLY A 10 34.26 -46.72 -3.63
CA GLY A 10 33.97 -45.33 -4.00
C GLY A 10 33.58 -44.56 -2.76
N ILE A 11 34.49 -43.73 -2.28
CA ILE A 11 34.23 -42.76 -1.23
C ILE A 11 33.36 -41.68 -1.81
N ALA A 12 32.06 -41.69 -1.46
CA ALA A 12 31.17 -40.56 -1.72
C ALA A 12 31.52 -39.47 -0.70
N LEU A 13 32.21 -38.43 -1.15
CA LEU A 13 32.30 -37.17 -0.40
C LEU A 13 30.92 -36.50 -0.49
N ALA A 14 30.19 -36.62 0.58
CA ALA A 14 29.05 -35.72 0.81
C ALA A 14 29.61 -34.34 1.13
N LEU A 15 29.62 -33.47 0.14
CA LEU A 15 29.76 -32.03 0.34
C LEU A 15 28.43 -31.55 0.94
N ALA A 16 28.37 -31.50 2.25
CA ALA A 16 27.37 -30.73 2.95
C ALA A 16 27.61 -29.25 2.64
N GLY A 17 26.98 -28.79 1.58
CA GLY A 17 26.82 -27.37 1.29
C GLY A 17 25.84 -26.79 2.28
N CYS A 18 26.33 -26.29 3.41
CA CYS A 18 25.59 -25.32 4.20
C CYS A 18 25.54 -24.02 3.40
N GLY A 19 24.62 -23.96 2.47
CA GLY A 19 24.13 -22.73 1.88
C GLY A 19 22.98 -22.24 2.75
N GLY A 20 23.27 -21.71 3.91
CA GLY A 20 22.32 -20.91 4.67
C GLY A 20 22.20 -19.56 4.01
N ASP A 21 21.46 -19.48 2.94
CA ASP A 21 20.86 -18.23 2.49
C ASP A 21 19.52 -18.09 3.21
N ASP A 22 19.61 -17.85 4.49
CA ASP A 22 18.58 -17.17 5.24
C ASP A 22 18.54 -15.71 4.77
N ARG A 23 18.22 -15.49 3.54
CA ARG A 23 17.49 -14.34 3.17
C ARG A 23 16.04 -14.61 3.52
N GLY A 24 15.78 -14.51 4.81
CA GLY A 24 14.51 -14.08 5.29
C GLY A 24 14.25 -12.69 4.76
N GLY A 25 14.17 -12.53 3.46
CA GLY A 25 13.32 -11.56 2.84
C GLY A 25 11.95 -12.02 3.23
N GLY A 26 11.37 -11.38 4.23
CA GLY A 26 9.94 -11.36 4.38
C GLY A 26 9.38 -10.76 3.12
N GLU A 27 9.17 -11.58 2.15
CA GLU A 27 8.07 -11.43 1.24
C GLU A 27 6.84 -11.87 2.04
N GLU A 28 6.55 -11.08 3.04
CA GLU A 28 5.20 -10.70 3.22
C GLU A 28 4.85 -10.21 1.84
N GLY A 29 4.17 -11.06 1.09
CA GLY A 29 3.57 -10.67 -0.14
C GLY A 29 2.70 -9.47 0.17
N GLY A 30 3.32 -8.29 0.08
CA GLY A 30 2.61 -7.05 0.08
C GLY A 30 1.57 -7.25 -0.98
N GLY A 31 0.32 -7.09 -0.66
CA GLY A 31 -0.72 -7.04 -1.64
C GLY A 31 -0.26 -6.11 -2.73
N GLU A 32 -0.82 -6.22 -3.89
CA GLU A 32 -0.49 -5.34 -5.02
C GLU A 32 -0.63 -3.85 -4.64
N ILE A 33 -1.21 -3.59 -3.48
CA ILE A 33 -1.34 -2.28 -2.83
C ILE A 33 -0.91 -2.39 -1.38
N ASP A 34 0.03 -1.53 -0.95
CA ASP A 34 0.47 -1.36 0.43
C ASP A 34 0.63 0.13 0.73
N LEU A 35 -0.37 0.70 1.37
CA LEU A 35 -0.48 2.14 1.60
C LEU A 35 -0.52 2.48 3.08
N ARG A 36 0.05 3.63 3.41
CA ARG A 36 -0.16 4.34 4.65
C ARG A 36 -1.09 5.51 4.38
N VAL A 37 -2.18 5.58 5.12
CA VAL A 37 -3.18 6.66 5.05
C VAL A 37 -3.11 7.45 6.36
N THR A 38 -2.75 8.72 6.29
CA THR A 38 -2.71 9.62 7.44
C THR A 38 -3.73 10.72 7.26
N VAL A 39 -4.61 10.93 8.22
CA VAL A 39 -5.63 11.99 8.17
C VAL A 39 -5.43 12.98 9.32
N TYR A 40 -5.48 14.25 8.99
CA TYR A 40 -5.41 15.40 9.88
C TYR A 40 -6.77 16.10 9.87
N PRO A 41 -7.68 15.82 10.79
CA PRO A 41 -9.05 16.37 10.75
C PRO A 41 -9.11 17.89 10.93
N ASN A 42 -8.11 18.47 11.58
CA ASN A 42 -8.03 19.91 11.83
C ASN A 42 -6.86 20.58 11.09
N GLY A 43 -6.40 19.98 9.99
CA GLY A 43 -5.21 20.43 9.26
C GLY A 43 -3.89 19.96 9.85
N VAL A 44 -2.82 20.10 9.08
CA VAL A 44 -1.49 19.53 9.39
C VAL A 44 -0.82 20.03 10.66
N ALA A 45 -1.32 21.10 11.26
CA ALA A 45 -0.83 21.61 12.55
C ALA A 45 -1.52 20.92 13.75
N GLY A 46 -2.57 20.13 13.52
CA GLY A 46 -3.31 19.40 14.52
C GLY A 46 -2.88 17.95 14.65
N ASP A 47 -3.62 17.21 15.47
CA ASP A 47 -3.42 15.77 15.63
C ASP A 47 -3.75 15.03 14.32
N SER A 48 -3.14 13.87 14.16
CA SER A 48 -3.40 12.98 13.03
C SER A 48 -3.61 11.56 13.48
N THR A 49 -4.31 10.80 12.68
CA THR A 49 -4.39 9.35 12.80
C THR A 49 -3.87 8.71 11.51
N MET A 50 -3.10 7.66 11.66
CA MET A 50 -2.49 6.92 10.57
C MET A 50 -2.96 5.47 10.59
N TRP A 51 -3.25 4.93 9.43
CA TRP A 51 -3.59 3.53 9.21
C TRP A 51 -2.78 2.94 8.09
N THR A 52 -2.59 1.63 8.15
CA THR A 52 -2.07 0.82 7.05
C THR A 52 -3.22 0.20 6.28
N LEU A 53 -3.13 0.18 4.97
CA LEU A 53 -4.11 -0.42 4.06
C LEU A 53 -3.40 -1.29 3.05
N GLN A 54 -3.68 -2.58 3.10
CA GLN A 54 -3.21 -3.54 2.14
C GLN A 54 -4.38 -4.10 1.35
N CYS A 55 -4.18 -4.32 0.05
CA CYS A 55 -5.18 -4.96 -0.81
C CYS A 55 -4.50 -6.07 -1.62
N ASP A 56 -5.20 -7.18 -1.79
CA ASP A 56 -4.72 -8.40 -2.45
C ASP A 56 -3.52 -9.09 -1.77
N PRO A 57 -3.72 -9.63 -0.55
CA PRO A 57 -4.99 -9.75 0.19
C PRO A 57 -5.34 -8.47 0.99
N VAL A 58 -6.63 -8.30 1.31
CA VAL A 58 -7.10 -7.21 2.17
C VAL A 58 -6.51 -7.35 3.56
N GLY A 59 -5.87 -6.29 4.07
CA GLY A 59 -5.18 -6.28 5.35
C GLY A 59 -4.88 -4.87 5.86
N GLY A 60 -4.07 -4.82 6.92
CA GLY A 60 -3.76 -3.59 7.65
C GLY A 60 -4.76 -3.29 8.75
N ASP A 61 -4.61 -2.12 9.37
CA ASP A 61 -5.44 -1.66 10.49
C ASP A 61 -6.47 -0.59 10.11
N HIS A 62 -6.60 -0.32 8.81
CA HIS A 62 -7.61 0.61 8.30
C HIS A 62 -9.03 0.15 8.69
N PRO A 63 -9.87 1.03 9.28
CA PRO A 63 -11.17 0.64 9.81
C PRO A 63 -12.14 0.11 8.75
N ASP A 64 -12.11 0.66 7.54
CA ASP A 64 -12.96 0.29 6.40
C ASP A 64 -12.15 -0.34 5.25
N ARG A 65 -11.18 -1.20 5.57
CA ARG A 65 -10.23 -1.75 4.57
C ARG A 65 -10.90 -2.44 3.39
N ASP A 66 -11.99 -3.18 3.60
CA ASP A 66 -12.70 -3.84 2.50
C ASP A 66 -13.31 -2.83 1.52
N ALA A 67 -13.98 -1.81 2.05
CA ALA A 67 -14.57 -0.76 1.24
C ALA A 67 -13.50 0.12 0.57
N ALA A 68 -12.40 0.41 1.27
CA ALA A 68 -11.27 1.16 0.75
C ALA A 68 -10.59 0.41 -0.42
N CYS A 69 -10.30 -0.88 -0.26
CA CYS A 69 -9.76 -1.72 -1.31
C CYS A 69 -10.70 -1.83 -2.52
N ALA A 70 -12.00 -2.04 -2.28
CA ALA A 70 -13.00 -2.08 -3.36
C ALA A 70 -13.05 -0.75 -4.11
N ARG A 71 -12.94 0.36 -3.40
CA ARG A 71 -12.92 1.70 -4.01
C ARG A 71 -11.67 1.92 -4.87
N LEU A 72 -10.49 1.57 -4.38
CA LEU A 72 -9.25 1.68 -5.15
C LEU A 72 -9.29 0.82 -6.41
N ALA A 73 -9.81 -0.40 -6.32
CA ALA A 73 -9.96 -1.31 -7.45
C ALA A 73 -10.96 -0.81 -8.52
N ALA A 74 -11.93 0.01 -8.13
CA ALA A 74 -12.94 0.56 -9.04
C ALA A 74 -12.46 1.80 -9.83
N LEU A 75 -11.28 2.32 -9.51
CA LEU A 75 -10.73 3.53 -10.12
C LEU A 75 -9.53 3.20 -11.00
N ASP A 76 -9.54 3.66 -12.25
CA ASP A 76 -8.40 3.50 -13.17
C ASP A 76 -7.17 4.29 -12.71
N ASP A 77 -7.38 5.50 -12.21
CA ASP A 77 -6.33 6.36 -11.67
C ASP A 77 -6.82 7.06 -10.40
N PRO A 78 -6.74 6.39 -9.25
CA PRO A 78 -7.26 6.94 -7.98
C PRO A 78 -6.53 8.20 -7.53
N PHE A 79 -5.27 8.36 -7.90
CA PHE A 79 -4.42 9.48 -7.48
C PHE A 79 -4.25 10.56 -8.57
N GLY A 80 -4.89 10.37 -9.71
CA GLY A 80 -4.83 11.30 -10.82
C GLY A 80 -5.38 12.68 -10.48
N LYS A 81 -4.93 13.65 -11.24
CA LYS A 81 -5.44 15.02 -11.15
C LYS A 81 -6.87 15.07 -11.67
N VAL A 82 -7.69 15.90 -11.04
CA VAL A 82 -9.02 16.22 -11.55
C VAL A 82 -8.95 17.41 -12.50
N LYS A 83 -9.90 17.48 -13.42
CA LYS A 83 -10.02 18.64 -14.30
C LYS A 83 -10.44 19.86 -13.48
N HIS A 84 -9.81 20.98 -13.75
CA HIS A 84 -10.22 22.24 -13.15
C HIS A 84 -11.64 22.60 -13.62
N VAL A 85 -12.50 22.88 -12.66
CA VAL A 85 -13.87 23.37 -12.91
C VAL A 85 -13.87 24.87 -12.69
N PRO A 86 -14.34 25.70 -13.66
CA PRO A 86 -14.45 27.13 -13.45
C PRO A 86 -15.27 27.46 -12.19
N ARG A 87 -14.78 28.43 -11.38
CA ARG A 87 -15.43 28.87 -10.14
C ARG A 87 -15.61 27.81 -9.07
N CYS A 88 -14.76 26.80 -9.07
CA CYS A 88 -14.78 25.73 -8.06
C CYS A 88 -14.49 26.25 -6.64
N ASP A 89 -13.79 27.36 -6.49
CA ASP A 89 -13.56 28.06 -5.24
C ASP A 89 -14.82 28.68 -4.62
N GLU A 90 -15.86 28.91 -5.42
CA GLU A 90 -17.17 29.37 -4.95
C GLU A 90 -18.05 28.23 -4.39
N ILE A 91 -17.64 26.96 -4.51
CA ILE A 91 -18.37 25.81 -3.98
C ILE A 91 -18.25 25.82 -2.45
N PRO A 92 -19.38 25.88 -1.71
CA PRO A 92 -19.34 25.91 -0.26
C PRO A 92 -18.97 24.53 0.34
N GLY A 93 -18.56 24.51 1.61
CA GLY A 93 -18.27 23.28 2.34
C GLY A 93 -16.78 23.02 2.55
N ALA A 94 -15.93 24.03 2.36
CA ALA A 94 -14.52 23.94 2.70
C ALA A 94 -14.31 23.59 4.18
N THR A 95 -13.44 22.64 4.44
CA THR A 95 -13.07 22.14 5.76
C THR A 95 -11.55 21.98 5.86
N PRO A 96 -10.99 21.95 7.08
CA PRO A 96 -9.54 21.95 7.24
C PRO A 96 -8.88 20.56 7.04
N GLU A 97 -9.66 19.50 6.78
CA GLU A 97 -9.11 18.16 6.68
C GLU A 97 -8.05 18.06 5.59
N VAL A 98 -6.97 17.38 5.97
CA VAL A 98 -5.88 16.99 5.07
C VAL A 98 -5.63 15.50 5.22
N ALA A 99 -5.38 14.81 4.10
CA ALA A 99 -4.93 13.43 4.10
C ALA A 99 -3.64 13.29 3.29
N LEU A 100 -2.78 12.38 3.73
CA LEU A 100 -1.59 11.93 3.02
C LEU A 100 -1.74 10.45 2.72
N ILE A 101 -1.40 10.05 1.51
CA ILE A 101 -1.28 8.65 1.11
C ILE A 101 0.14 8.42 0.63
N GLU A 102 0.81 7.44 1.24
CA GLU A 102 2.18 7.07 0.92
C GLU A 102 2.28 5.55 0.81
N GLY A 103 3.10 5.04 -0.09
CA GLY A 103 3.37 3.62 -0.19
C GLY A 103 3.40 3.08 -1.60
N ASP A 104 3.20 1.78 -1.75
CA ASP A 104 3.19 1.11 -3.04
C ASP A 104 1.76 0.93 -3.56
N PHE A 105 1.55 1.29 -4.80
CA PHE A 105 0.31 1.08 -5.53
C PHE A 105 0.63 0.41 -6.87
N HIS A 106 0.41 -0.89 -6.96
CA HIS A 106 0.72 -1.70 -8.14
C HIS A 106 2.17 -1.55 -8.62
N GLY A 107 3.14 -1.64 -7.68
CA GLY A 107 4.57 -1.53 -7.97
C GLY A 107 5.04 -0.09 -8.21
N ARG A 108 4.20 0.91 -7.99
CA ARG A 108 4.55 2.32 -8.12
C ARG A 108 4.47 3.00 -6.76
N MET A 109 5.55 3.66 -6.36
CA MET A 109 5.55 4.49 -5.16
C MET A 109 4.60 5.69 -5.34
N VAL A 110 3.74 5.88 -4.36
CA VAL A 110 2.78 6.97 -4.28
C VAL A 110 3.12 7.83 -3.06
N GLU A 111 3.08 9.13 -3.25
CA GLU A 111 3.14 10.14 -2.19
C GLU A 111 2.21 11.27 -2.61
N GLU A 112 1.00 11.26 -2.08
CA GLU A 112 -0.07 12.16 -2.50
C GLU A 112 -0.73 12.85 -1.30
N ARG A 113 -0.99 14.15 -1.48
CA ARG A 113 -1.71 14.97 -0.53
C ARG A 113 -3.11 15.28 -1.07
N PHE A 114 -4.07 15.16 -0.19
CA PHE A 114 -5.47 15.52 -0.41
C PHE A 114 -5.90 16.52 0.64
N ASP A 115 -6.77 17.42 0.28
CA ASP A 115 -7.37 18.36 1.23
C ASP A 115 -8.81 18.73 0.82
N ARG A 116 -9.52 19.38 1.72
CA ARG A 116 -10.88 19.86 1.53
C ARG A 116 -10.97 21.39 1.70
N SER A 117 -9.88 22.09 1.51
CA SER A 117 -9.78 23.52 1.76
C SER A 117 -10.54 24.39 0.74
N SER A 118 -10.94 23.82 -0.39
CA SER A 118 -11.76 24.52 -1.40
C SER A 118 -12.54 23.54 -2.25
N GLY A 119 -13.59 23.99 -2.90
CA GLY A 119 -14.36 23.20 -3.86
C GLY A 119 -13.54 22.66 -5.03
N CYS A 120 -12.41 23.30 -5.34
CA CYS A 120 -11.49 22.87 -6.41
C CYS A 120 -10.82 21.52 -6.15
N VAL A 121 -10.74 21.11 -4.91
CA VAL A 121 -10.03 19.87 -4.48
C VAL A 121 -10.97 18.81 -3.93
N PHE A 122 -12.23 19.11 -3.69
CA PHE A 122 -13.22 18.17 -3.16
C PHE A 122 -13.33 16.91 -3.99
N GLU A 123 -13.33 17.03 -5.31
CA GLU A 123 -13.48 15.87 -6.20
C GLU A 123 -12.38 14.84 -6.00
N ARG A 124 -11.13 15.27 -5.76
CA ARG A 124 -10.03 14.34 -5.47
C ARG A 124 -10.27 13.57 -4.18
N TRP A 125 -10.73 14.26 -3.13
CA TRP A 125 -11.06 13.65 -1.86
C TRP A 125 -12.26 12.70 -1.99
N ASP A 126 -13.35 13.18 -2.54
CA ASP A 126 -14.61 12.45 -2.64
C ASP A 126 -14.49 11.22 -3.56
N ARG A 127 -13.62 11.27 -4.56
CA ARG A 127 -13.29 10.15 -5.42
C ARG A 127 -12.77 8.96 -4.64
N LEU A 128 -11.95 9.19 -3.62
CA LEU A 128 -11.37 8.14 -2.79
C LEU A 128 -12.33 7.65 -1.70
N GLY A 129 -13.25 8.50 -1.27
CA GLY A 129 -14.34 8.12 -0.35
C GLY A 129 -13.84 7.35 0.89
N PRO A 130 -14.15 6.05 0.99
CA PRO A 130 -13.84 5.26 2.17
C PRO A 130 -12.35 5.02 2.43
N VAL A 131 -11.45 5.42 1.51
CA VAL A 131 -10.00 5.39 1.76
C VAL A 131 -9.63 6.39 2.85
N PHE A 132 -10.42 7.43 3.04
CA PHE A 132 -10.28 8.39 4.13
C PHE A 132 -11.32 8.09 5.21
N PRO A 133 -10.93 7.42 6.32
CA PRO A 133 -11.86 7.17 7.42
C PRO A 133 -12.45 8.47 7.98
N THR A 134 -13.67 8.38 8.47
CA THR A 134 -14.37 9.50 9.10
C THR A 134 -14.79 9.14 10.51
N GLY A 135 -14.89 10.12 11.39
CA GLY A 135 -15.45 9.92 12.74
C GLY A 135 -14.47 9.34 13.76
N PHE A 136 -13.19 9.62 13.64
CA PHE A 136 -12.14 9.29 14.61
C PHE A 136 -11.74 10.50 15.47
#